data_282f5b9e8d1dd07b5f177dcab5581482
#
_entry.id   282f5b9e8d1dd07b5f177dcab5581482
#
_cell.length_a   1.000
_cell.length_b   1.000
_cell.length_c   1.000
_cell.angle_alpha   90.00
_cell.angle_beta   90.00
_cell.angle_gamma   90.00
#
_symmetry.space_group_name_H-M   'P 1'
#
loop_
_entity.id
_entity.type
_entity.pdbx_description
1 polymer ?
#
loop_
_entity_poly.entity_id
_entity_poly.type
_entity_poly.pdbx_seq_one_letter_code
_entity_poly.pdbx_strand_id
1 'polypeptide(L)'
;QMKTLGLIGHPVSHSKSPQIFAEKFKLANRSDLAYKLFDLDEMSDFMTITENDPSIVALNVTVPYKKTIIPLLDEISEEAHEIGAVNTIVKVDGRWMGHNTDAWGFRRSLQPFLKGKHERALIFGSGGASKAVAYSLRKLGINYHIIRRKKSKISDVTYQDLTSEAIKH
;
A
#
# COMPACT_ATOMS: atom_id res chain seq x y z
N GLN A 1 -17.77 -8.20 -21.67
CA GLN A 1 -16.40 -8.72 -21.72
C GLN A 1 -15.85 -8.83 -20.29
N MET A 2 -15.24 -9.98 -19.94
CA MET A 2 -14.61 -10.20 -18.62
C MET A 2 -13.51 -9.16 -18.38
N LYS A 3 -13.50 -8.54 -17.20
CA LYS A 3 -12.43 -7.63 -16.75
C LYS A 3 -11.65 -8.29 -15.61
N THR A 4 -10.34 -8.18 -15.67
CA THR A 4 -9.44 -8.75 -14.67
C THR A 4 -8.95 -7.67 -13.73
N LEU A 5 -9.16 -7.89 -12.45
CA LEU A 5 -8.48 -7.20 -11.35
C LEU A 5 -7.45 -8.16 -10.77
N GLY A 6 -6.48 -7.65 -10.02
CA GLY A 6 -5.52 -8.56 -9.42
C GLY A 6 -4.62 -7.94 -8.37
N LEU A 7 -3.66 -8.74 -7.91
CA LEU A 7 -2.62 -8.33 -6.99
C LEU A 7 -1.26 -8.63 -7.62
N ILE A 8 -0.40 -7.64 -7.68
CA ILE A 8 1.01 -7.79 -8.00
C ILE A 8 1.89 -7.66 -6.75
N GLY A 9 2.88 -8.51 -6.63
CA GLY A 9 3.83 -8.56 -5.53
C GLY A 9 4.73 -9.78 -5.63
N HIS A 10 5.58 -10.01 -4.62
CA HIS A 10 6.40 -11.22 -4.54
C HIS A 10 6.81 -11.51 -3.08
N PRO A 11 6.52 -12.69 -2.54
CA PRO A 11 5.55 -13.68 -3.03
C PRO A 11 4.11 -13.26 -2.70
N VAL A 12 3.14 -13.65 -3.54
CA VAL A 12 1.71 -13.32 -3.34
C VAL A 12 0.82 -14.55 -3.09
N SER A 13 1.38 -15.76 -3.11
CA SER A 13 0.64 -17.02 -2.96
C SER A 13 -0.21 -17.11 -1.68
N HIS A 14 0.20 -16.42 -0.60
CA HIS A 14 -0.50 -16.41 0.68
C HIS A 14 -1.60 -15.34 0.79
N SER A 15 -1.83 -14.58 -0.28
CA SER A 15 -2.81 -13.48 -0.26
C SER A 15 -4.24 -14.02 -0.18
N LYS A 16 -5.03 -13.42 0.71
CA LYS A 16 -6.47 -13.67 0.83
C LYS A 16 -7.32 -12.79 -0.10
N SER A 17 -6.68 -11.90 -0.87
CA SER A 17 -7.40 -10.98 -1.76
C SER A 17 -8.34 -11.67 -2.74
N PRO A 18 -7.98 -12.80 -3.40
CA PRO A 18 -8.89 -13.48 -4.32
C PRO A 18 -10.20 -13.90 -3.67
N GLN A 19 -10.15 -14.43 -2.45
CA GLN A 19 -11.36 -14.83 -1.70
C GLN A 19 -12.23 -13.64 -1.34
N ILE A 20 -11.61 -12.56 -0.83
CA ILE A 20 -12.30 -11.33 -0.45
C ILE A 20 -12.99 -10.70 -1.67
N PHE A 21 -12.30 -10.64 -2.80
CA PHE A 21 -12.86 -10.04 -4.02
C PHE A 21 -13.92 -10.93 -4.66
N ALA A 22 -13.80 -12.26 -4.60
CA ALA A 22 -14.84 -13.18 -5.07
C ALA A 22 -16.16 -12.97 -4.31
N GLU A 23 -16.11 -12.83 -2.99
CA GLU A 23 -17.28 -12.52 -2.17
C GLU A 23 -17.86 -11.14 -2.52
N LYS A 24 -17.02 -10.13 -2.67
CA LYS A 24 -17.47 -8.78 -3.06
C LYS A 24 -18.12 -8.76 -4.43
N PHE A 25 -17.56 -9.46 -5.42
CA PHE A 25 -18.14 -9.55 -6.76
C PHE A 25 -19.49 -10.25 -6.75
N LYS A 26 -19.61 -11.33 -5.96
CA LYS A 26 -20.88 -12.03 -5.76
C LYS A 26 -21.96 -11.11 -5.14
N LEU A 27 -21.61 -10.41 -4.06
CA LEU A 27 -22.52 -9.47 -3.40
C LEU A 27 -22.93 -8.30 -4.30
N ALA A 28 -22.05 -7.87 -5.17
CA ALA A 28 -22.29 -6.78 -6.12
C ALA A 28 -22.93 -7.25 -7.45
N ASN A 29 -23.25 -8.55 -7.60
CA ASN A 29 -23.75 -9.16 -8.83
C ASN A 29 -22.86 -8.89 -10.06
N ARG A 30 -21.52 -8.88 -9.85
CA ARG A 30 -20.53 -8.59 -10.89
C ARG A 30 -19.86 -9.89 -11.38
N SER A 31 -20.58 -10.65 -12.20
CA SER A 31 -20.06 -11.86 -12.86
C SER A 31 -19.07 -11.59 -14.00
N ASP A 32 -18.95 -10.33 -14.40
CA ASP A 32 -18.03 -9.84 -15.43
C ASP A 32 -16.62 -9.55 -14.88
N LEU A 33 -16.38 -9.73 -13.58
CA LEU A 33 -15.10 -9.46 -12.91
C LEU A 33 -14.42 -10.74 -12.44
N ALA A 34 -13.10 -10.79 -12.62
CA ALA A 34 -12.23 -11.81 -12.05
C ALA A 34 -11.10 -11.16 -11.24
N TYR A 35 -10.59 -11.86 -10.22
CA TYR A 35 -9.43 -11.42 -9.45
C TYR A 35 -8.33 -12.47 -9.50
N LYS A 36 -7.13 -12.07 -9.94
CA LYS A 36 -5.98 -12.94 -10.13
C LYS A 36 -4.78 -12.51 -9.28
N LEU A 37 -3.91 -13.44 -8.94
CA LEU A 37 -2.59 -13.16 -8.36
C LEU A 37 -1.54 -13.18 -9.47
N PHE A 38 -0.71 -12.16 -9.49
CA PHE A 38 0.45 -12.02 -10.37
C PHE A 38 1.70 -11.98 -9.50
N ASP A 39 2.35 -13.13 -9.34
CA ASP A 39 3.61 -13.26 -8.63
C ASP A 39 4.73 -12.86 -9.60
N LEU A 40 5.29 -11.68 -9.42
CA LEU A 40 6.29 -11.12 -10.32
C LEU A 40 7.67 -11.19 -9.66
N ASP A 41 8.62 -11.82 -10.32
CA ASP A 41 10.00 -11.87 -9.87
C ASP A 41 10.66 -10.48 -9.97
N GLU A 42 10.32 -9.74 -11.03
CA GLU A 42 10.82 -8.38 -11.25
C GLU A 42 9.67 -7.41 -11.59
N MET A 43 9.84 -6.13 -11.22
CA MET A 43 8.82 -5.11 -11.50
C MET A 43 8.67 -4.81 -13.00
N SER A 44 9.69 -5.04 -13.79
CA SER A 44 9.66 -4.96 -15.26
C SER A 44 8.60 -5.86 -15.90
N ASP A 45 8.26 -6.99 -15.26
CA ASP A 45 7.23 -7.92 -15.75
C ASP A 45 5.82 -7.32 -15.76
N PHE A 46 5.61 -6.23 -15.02
CA PHE A 46 4.35 -5.48 -15.02
C PHE A 46 3.91 -5.06 -16.42
N MET A 47 4.82 -4.52 -17.23
CA MET A 47 4.50 -4.12 -18.60
C MET A 47 4.11 -5.32 -19.42
N THR A 48 4.88 -6.41 -19.33
CA THR A 48 4.64 -7.65 -20.08
C THR A 48 3.27 -8.26 -19.78
N ILE A 49 2.88 -8.37 -18.50
CA ILE A 49 1.58 -8.96 -18.15
C ILE A 49 0.41 -8.08 -18.58
N THR A 50 0.56 -6.77 -18.53
CA THR A 50 -0.51 -5.82 -18.87
C THR A 50 -0.67 -5.61 -20.38
N GLU A 51 0.37 -5.80 -21.17
CA GLU A 51 0.34 -5.82 -22.63
C GLU A 51 -0.24 -7.13 -23.16
N ASN A 52 0.11 -8.28 -22.55
CA ASN A 52 -0.35 -9.59 -22.97
C ASN A 52 -1.81 -9.89 -22.57
N ASP A 53 -2.33 -9.24 -21.52
CA ASP A 53 -3.72 -9.41 -21.09
C ASP A 53 -4.45 -8.05 -20.99
N PRO A 54 -5.03 -7.56 -22.12
CA PRO A 54 -5.77 -6.31 -22.14
C PRO A 54 -7.02 -6.29 -21.25
N SER A 55 -7.46 -7.45 -20.74
CA SER A 55 -8.57 -7.52 -19.78
C SER A 55 -8.21 -6.97 -18.41
N ILE A 56 -6.91 -6.82 -18.09
CA ILE A 56 -6.44 -6.26 -16.83
C ILE A 56 -6.76 -4.76 -16.80
N VAL A 57 -7.63 -4.37 -15.87
CA VAL A 57 -8.10 -2.98 -15.73
C VAL A 57 -7.73 -2.33 -14.41
N ALA A 58 -7.41 -3.12 -13.38
CA ALA A 58 -6.99 -2.61 -12.08
C ALA A 58 -6.17 -3.65 -11.33
N LEU A 59 -5.18 -3.19 -10.57
CA LEU A 59 -4.33 -4.06 -9.76
C LEU A 59 -4.08 -3.43 -8.39
N ASN A 60 -4.10 -4.26 -7.35
CA ASN A 60 -3.46 -3.91 -6.10
C ASN A 60 -1.96 -4.17 -6.21
N VAL A 61 -1.19 -3.41 -5.45
CA VAL A 61 0.27 -3.53 -5.39
C VAL A 61 0.69 -3.79 -3.95
N THR A 62 1.45 -4.86 -3.73
CA THR A 62 2.01 -5.18 -2.42
C THR A 62 3.53 -5.22 -2.42
N VAL A 63 4.12 -5.70 -1.36
CA VAL A 63 5.57 -5.86 -1.19
C VAL A 63 6.12 -6.74 -2.32
N PRO A 64 7.28 -6.39 -2.90
CA PRO A 64 8.14 -5.24 -2.59
C PRO A 64 7.86 -3.99 -3.46
N TYR A 65 6.80 -3.99 -4.27
CA TYR A 65 6.66 -3.14 -5.45
C TYR A 65 5.96 -1.80 -5.26
N LYS A 66 5.43 -1.48 -4.07
CA LYS A 66 4.69 -0.22 -3.82
C LYS A 66 5.44 1.07 -4.16
N LYS A 67 6.78 1.04 -4.21
CA LYS A 67 7.60 2.18 -4.60
C LYS A 67 8.11 2.06 -6.04
N THR A 68 8.56 0.87 -6.41
CA THR A 68 9.20 0.62 -7.69
C THR A 68 8.23 0.60 -8.86
N ILE A 69 6.93 0.48 -8.61
CA ILE A 69 5.88 0.62 -9.63
C ILE A 69 5.70 2.06 -10.12
N ILE A 70 6.00 3.07 -9.28
CA ILE A 70 5.72 4.48 -9.57
C ILE A 70 6.28 4.94 -10.93
N PRO A 71 7.53 4.66 -11.29
CA PRO A 71 8.08 5.08 -12.59
C PRO A 71 7.43 4.43 -13.81
N LEU A 72 6.64 3.36 -13.61
CA LEU A 72 5.97 2.62 -14.69
C LEU A 72 4.51 3.08 -14.88
N LEU A 73 4.05 4.05 -14.10
CA LEU A 73 2.70 4.60 -14.18
C LEU A 73 2.70 5.92 -14.94
N ASP A 74 1.60 6.19 -15.65
CA ASP A 74 1.42 7.44 -16.37
C ASP A 74 1.17 8.61 -15.43
N GLU A 75 0.49 8.36 -14.32
CA GLU A 75 0.14 9.37 -13.34
C GLU A 75 -0.08 8.75 -11.96
N ILE A 76 0.13 9.51 -10.89
CA ILE A 76 -0.22 9.12 -9.53
C ILE A 76 -0.99 10.24 -8.83
N SER A 77 -1.87 9.88 -7.91
CA SER A 77 -2.62 10.85 -7.12
C SER A 77 -1.69 11.67 -6.22
N GLU A 78 -2.09 12.89 -5.88
CA GLU A 78 -1.35 13.76 -4.96
C GLU A 78 -1.03 13.06 -3.62
N GLU A 79 -2.03 12.34 -3.06
CA GLU A 79 -1.84 11.57 -1.82
C GLU A 79 -0.77 10.47 -2.01
N ALA A 80 -0.79 9.73 -3.11
CA ALA A 80 0.23 8.71 -3.40
C ALA A 80 1.62 9.33 -3.61
N HIS A 81 1.68 10.52 -4.20
CA HIS A 81 2.91 11.28 -4.39
C HIS A 81 3.49 11.73 -3.03
N GLU A 82 2.69 12.33 -2.14
CA GLU A 82 3.13 12.72 -0.79
C GLU A 82 3.59 11.53 0.05
N ILE A 83 2.91 10.37 -0.09
CA ILE A 83 3.28 9.13 0.60
C ILE A 83 4.55 8.53 -0.01
N GLY A 84 4.76 8.67 -1.31
CA GLY A 84 5.82 8.04 -2.07
C GLY A 84 5.67 6.51 -2.12
N ALA A 85 4.43 6.03 -2.24
CA ALA A 85 4.08 4.62 -2.43
C ALA A 85 2.68 4.49 -3.04
N VAL A 86 2.52 3.51 -3.94
CA VAL A 86 1.27 3.15 -4.60
C VAL A 86 0.87 1.74 -4.17
N ASN A 87 -0.38 1.52 -3.81
CA ASN A 87 -0.93 0.20 -3.48
C ASN A 87 -2.10 -0.20 -4.37
N THR A 88 -2.58 0.71 -5.21
CA THR A 88 -3.71 0.48 -6.13
C THR A 88 -3.45 1.21 -7.42
N ILE A 89 -3.59 0.53 -8.54
CA ILE A 89 -3.50 1.10 -9.89
C ILE A 89 -4.74 0.76 -10.69
N VAL A 90 -5.19 1.72 -11.49
CA VAL A 90 -6.40 1.59 -12.31
C VAL A 90 -6.08 2.07 -13.72
N LYS A 91 -6.59 1.39 -14.73
CA LYS A 91 -6.48 1.79 -16.12
C LYS A 91 -7.65 2.68 -16.50
N VAL A 92 -7.37 3.94 -16.81
CA VAL A 92 -8.36 4.96 -17.23
C VAL A 92 -7.94 5.49 -18.59
N ASP A 93 -8.78 5.35 -19.59
CA ASP A 93 -8.52 5.81 -20.97
C ASP A 93 -7.17 5.32 -21.52
N GLY A 94 -6.85 4.05 -21.23
CA GLY A 94 -5.59 3.42 -21.64
C GLY A 94 -4.37 3.73 -20.77
N ARG A 95 -4.47 4.66 -19.81
CA ARG A 95 -3.39 5.14 -18.95
C ARG A 95 -3.46 4.50 -17.57
N TRP A 96 -2.32 4.17 -16.99
CA TRP A 96 -2.21 3.62 -15.64
C TRP A 96 -2.12 4.73 -14.58
N MET A 97 -3.13 4.80 -13.71
CA MET A 97 -3.25 5.79 -12.64
C MET A 97 -2.97 5.13 -11.29
N GLY A 98 -2.03 5.67 -10.51
CA GLY A 98 -1.63 5.14 -9.23
C GLY A 98 -2.25 5.86 -8.03
N HIS A 99 -2.68 5.09 -7.02
CA HIS A 99 -3.31 5.58 -5.81
C HIS A 99 -2.73 4.91 -4.56
N ASN A 100 -2.95 5.53 -3.40
CA ASN A 100 -2.67 4.90 -2.11
C ASN A 100 -3.91 4.89 -1.24
N THR A 101 -4.49 3.72 -1.06
CA THR A 101 -5.67 3.50 -0.21
C THR A 101 -5.30 3.04 1.21
N ASP A 102 -4.03 2.70 1.47
CA ASP A 102 -3.57 2.28 2.79
C ASP A 102 -3.72 3.41 3.82
N ALA A 103 -3.41 4.65 3.43
CA ALA A 103 -3.49 5.80 4.30
C ALA A 103 -4.93 6.07 4.75
N TRP A 104 -5.88 6.03 3.83
CA TRP A 104 -7.30 6.19 4.13
C TRP A 104 -7.81 5.05 5.03
N GLY A 105 -7.48 3.80 4.68
CA GLY A 105 -7.89 2.62 5.45
C GLY A 105 -7.33 2.67 6.87
N PHE A 106 -6.06 3.05 7.03
CA PHE A 106 -5.44 3.20 8.34
C PHE A 106 -6.11 4.29 9.19
N ARG A 107 -6.35 5.49 8.61
CA ARG A 107 -7.06 6.57 9.34
C ARG A 107 -8.44 6.11 9.82
N ARG A 108 -9.22 5.47 8.94
CA ARG A 108 -10.57 4.97 9.29
C ARG A 108 -10.55 3.93 10.40
N SER A 109 -9.59 3.01 10.38
CA SER A 109 -9.45 1.98 11.42
C SER A 109 -8.89 2.52 12.73
N LEU A 110 -8.03 3.56 12.69
CA LEU A 110 -7.46 4.16 13.88
C LEU A 110 -8.44 5.09 14.62
N GLN A 111 -9.27 5.80 13.86
CA GLN A 111 -10.15 6.86 14.39
C GLN A 111 -11.00 6.45 15.62
N PRO A 112 -11.61 5.25 15.69
CA PRO A 112 -12.38 4.84 16.88
C PRO A 112 -11.56 4.68 18.16
N PHE A 113 -10.24 4.51 18.04
CA PHE A 113 -9.32 4.32 19.16
C PHE A 113 -8.68 5.61 19.65
N LEU A 114 -8.79 6.71 18.89
CA LEU A 114 -8.23 8.00 19.27
C LEU A 114 -9.12 8.68 20.32
N LYS A 115 -8.57 8.89 21.52
CA LYS A 115 -9.28 9.49 22.67
C LYS A 115 -8.77 10.91 23.01
N GLY A 116 -8.32 11.71 22.05
CA GLY A 116 -7.86 13.06 22.27
C GLY A 116 -6.57 13.23 23.10
N LYS A 117 -6.01 12.13 23.60
CA LYS A 117 -4.76 12.10 24.40
C LYS A 117 -3.57 11.51 23.66
N HIS A 118 -3.79 11.05 22.41
CA HIS A 118 -2.75 10.38 21.63
C HIS A 118 -2.00 11.42 20.80
N GLU A 119 -0.93 11.96 21.36
CA GLU A 119 -0.11 13.00 20.71
C GLU A 119 1.12 12.43 20.02
N ARG A 120 1.49 11.18 20.35
CA ARG A 120 2.73 10.53 19.88
C ARG A 120 2.48 9.10 19.46
N ALA A 121 3.27 8.64 18.49
CA ALA A 121 3.21 7.27 18.00
C ALA A 121 4.61 6.73 17.65
N LEU A 122 4.77 5.42 17.75
CA LEU A 122 5.94 4.71 17.25
C LEU A 122 5.51 3.85 16.06
N ILE A 123 6.21 3.97 14.94
CA ILE A 123 5.99 3.17 13.75
C ILE A 123 7.12 2.15 13.63
N PHE A 124 6.80 0.87 13.79
CA PHE A 124 7.78 -0.21 13.68
C PHE A 124 7.91 -0.66 12.21
N GLY A 125 9.04 -0.30 11.59
CA GLY A 125 9.36 -0.59 10.20
C GLY A 125 9.37 0.64 9.29
N SER A 126 10.03 0.52 8.13
CA SER A 126 10.26 1.62 7.18
C SER A 126 9.86 1.28 5.73
N GLY A 127 8.95 0.31 5.56
CA GLY A 127 8.44 -0.12 4.25
C GLY A 127 7.39 0.82 3.65
N GLY A 128 6.76 0.40 2.56
CA GLY A 128 5.71 1.19 1.89
C GLY A 128 4.50 1.46 2.80
N ALA A 129 4.07 0.47 3.61
CA ALA A 129 2.97 0.63 4.55
C ALA A 129 3.29 1.67 5.64
N SER A 130 4.51 1.69 6.19
CA SER A 130 4.91 2.66 7.21
C SER A 130 4.86 4.10 6.71
N LYS A 131 5.07 4.32 5.42
CA LYS A 131 4.93 5.65 4.81
C LYS A 131 3.48 6.14 4.83
N ALA A 132 2.52 5.27 4.50
CA ALA A 132 1.10 5.59 4.56
C ALA A 132 0.63 5.85 6.00
N VAL A 133 1.15 5.08 6.98
CA VAL A 133 0.91 5.31 8.41
C VAL A 133 1.49 6.66 8.85
N ALA A 134 2.74 6.95 8.52
CA ALA A 134 3.41 8.22 8.84
C ALA A 134 2.65 9.43 8.26
N TYR A 135 2.26 9.33 6.98
CA TYR A 135 1.42 10.34 6.35
C TYR A 135 0.10 10.55 7.11
N SER A 136 -0.57 9.46 7.47
CA SER A 136 -1.85 9.51 8.17
C SER A 136 -1.74 10.14 9.55
N LEU A 137 -0.71 9.77 10.33
CA LEU A 137 -0.46 10.35 11.65
C LEU A 137 -0.17 11.86 11.54
N ARG A 138 0.62 12.28 10.54
CA ARG A 138 0.88 13.71 10.27
C ARG A 138 -0.41 14.46 9.95
N LYS A 139 -1.30 13.92 9.13
CA LYS A 139 -2.61 14.53 8.82
C LYS A 139 -3.54 14.59 10.05
N LEU A 140 -3.33 13.72 11.04
CA LEU A 140 -4.07 13.72 12.32
C LEU A 140 -3.40 14.60 13.40
N GLY A 141 -2.27 15.26 13.10
CA GLY A 141 -1.52 16.05 14.07
C GLY A 141 -0.77 15.24 15.13
N ILE A 142 -0.57 13.93 14.89
CA ILE A 142 0.11 13.03 15.82
C ILE A 142 1.60 12.97 15.44
N ASN A 143 2.48 13.33 16.38
CA ASN A 143 3.92 13.18 16.21
C ASN A 143 4.32 11.71 16.19
N TYR A 144 5.33 11.35 15.41
CA TYR A 144 5.75 9.96 15.32
C TYR A 144 7.26 9.79 15.15
N HIS A 145 7.76 8.62 15.57
CA HIS A 145 9.10 8.15 15.25
C HIS A 145 9.02 6.83 14.49
N ILE A 146 9.84 6.70 13.45
CA ILE A 146 9.98 5.44 12.70
C ILE A 146 11.15 4.65 13.29
N ILE A 147 10.84 3.46 13.80
CA ILE A 147 11.81 2.54 14.37
C ILE A 147 12.29 1.58 13.29
N ARG A 148 13.59 1.55 13.04
CA ARG A 148 14.22 0.76 11.97
C ARG A 148 14.98 -0.43 12.51
N ARG A 149 15.18 -1.45 11.70
CA ARG A 149 16.06 -2.59 12.06
C ARG A 149 17.54 -2.19 12.05
N LYS A 150 17.94 -1.32 11.12
CA LYS A 150 19.31 -0.81 10.96
C LYS A 150 19.28 0.68 10.73
N LYS A 151 20.27 1.38 11.26
CA LYS A 151 20.47 2.81 10.97
C LYS A 151 20.87 2.99 9.49
N SER A 152 20.22 3.91 8.80
CA SER A 152 20.63 4.39 7.48
C SER A 152 21.20 5.82 7.57
N LYS A 153 20.87 6.53 8.68
CA LYS A 153 21.37 7.86 9.04
C LYS A 153 21.67 7.90 10.53
N ILE A 154 22.50 8.84 10.96
CA ILE A 154 22.84 9.04 12.39
C ILE A 154 21.59 9.32 13.23
N SER A 155 20.61 10.05 12.67
CA SER A 155 19.35 10.40 13.34
C SER A 155 18.31 9.27 13.40
N ASP A 156 18.58 8.09 12.78
CA ASP A 156 17.64 6.99 12.80
C ASP A 156 17.58 6.32 14.17
N VAL A 157 16.37 6.05 14.64
CA VAL A 157 16.11 5.27 15.85
C VAL A 157 15.93 3.80 15.45
N THR A 158 16.63 2.91 16.14
CA THR A 158 16.53 1.46 15.93
C THR A 158 15.84 0.77 17.10
N TYR A 159 15.49 -0.51 16.92
CA TYR A 159 14.94 -1.32 18.03
C TYR A 159 15.87 -1.40 19.25
N GLN A 160 17.19 -1.29 19.04
CA GLN A 160 18.18 -1.29 20.13
C GLN A 160 18.24 0.03 20.90
N ASP A 161 17.80 1.12 20.28
CA ASP A 161 17.77 2.44 20.91
C ASP A 161 16.50 2.64 21.79
N LEU A 162 15.54 1.69 21.75
CA LEU A 162 14.32 1.75 22.52
C LEU A 162 14.57 1.32 23.97
N THR A 163 14.49 2.28 24.87
CA THR A 163 14.49 2.03 26.32
C THR A 163 13.08 2.20 26.87
N SER A 164 12.84 1.67 28.07
CA SER A 164 11.56 1.89 28.77
C SER A 164 11.25 3.37 29.03
N GLU A 165 12.27 4.22 29.13
CA GLU A 165 12.13 5.67 29.24
C GLU A 165 11.76 6.33 27.89
N ALA A 166 12.39 5.89 26.79
CA ALA A 166 12.08 6.41 25.46
C ALA A 166 10.63 6.13 25.01
N ILE A 167 9.98 5.13 25.60
CA ILE A 167 8.58 4.78 25.32
C ILE A 167 7.60 5.62 26.16
N LYS A 168 8.03 6.14 27.31
CA LYS A 168 7.18 6.93 28.21
C LYS A 168 7.07 8.42 27.82
N HIS A 169 7.96 8.89 26.99
CA HIS A 169 8.06 10.29 26.51
C HIS A 169 7.85 10.38 25.00
#